data_c3477acc6e638df32827af0ac7564374
#
_entry.id   c3477acc6e638df32827af0ac7564374
#
_cell.length_a   1.000
_cell.length_b   1.000
_cell.length_c   1.000
_cell.angle_alpha   90.00
_cell.angle_beta   90.00
_cell.angle_gamma   90.00
#
_symmetry.space_group_name_H-M   'P 1'
#
loop_
_entity.id
_entity.type
_entity.pdbx_description
1 polymer ?
#
loop_
_entity_poly.entity_id
_entity_poly.type
_entity_poly.pdbx_seq_one_letter_code
_entity_poly.pdbx_strand_id
1 'polypeptide(L)'
;MPNAERILSSFPKVRPELPEAYRAIYAEHYRRNREGLSPASSLSQKMEAWMHRRVARDAAERKTPSRTLEIGAGNLNHVLYEPDSEIYDVVEALIELPEKSPRRHRIRHAYRTIDEIQNEKYDRIVSIAVFEHFCDLPVTVAKCGLLLASGGQMRIGIPSEGTILWRIGWGLTTGMEFRARHGLNYSVLMRHEHVNTAKEIEGVLRFFFRDVRREVLGLMPALSFYQFFECREPDFQRCQGVFDRTR
;
A
#
# COMPACT_ATOMS: atom_id res chain seq x y z
N MET A 1 2.95 23.31 7.97
CA MET A 1 3.99 23.22 6.93
C MET A 1 5.35 22.71 7.43
N PRO A 2 5.96 23.15 8.55
CA PRO A 2 7.28 22.64 8.98
C PRO A 2 7.39 21.13 9.17
N ASN A 3 6.27 20.46 9.48
CA ASN A 3 6.26 19.02 9.74
C ASN A 3 6.26 18.18 8.43
N ALA A 4 5.64 18.67 7.36
CA ALA A 4 5.60 17.98 6.07
C ALA A 4 6.97 18.03 5.36
N GLU A 5 7.63 19.17 5.36
CA GLU A 5 8.99 19.32 4.79
C GLU A 5 10.00 18.43 5.51
N ARG A 6 9.90 18.32 6.85
CA ARG A 6 10.73 17.42 7.63
C ARG A 6 10.47 15.94 7.32
N ILE A 7 9.21 15.56 7.04
CA ILE A 7 8.89 14.20 6.62
C ILE A 7 9.50 13.94 5.24
N LEU A 8 9.30 14.85 4.29
CA LEU A 8 9.84 14.69 2.93
C LEU A 8 11.37 14.63 2.88
N SER A 9 12.06 15.37 3.74
CA SER A 9 13.53 15.35 3.81
C SER A 9 14.11 14.03 4.33
N SER A 10 13.28 13.14 4.88
CA SER A 10 13.69 11.79 5.29
C SER A 10 13.69 10.77 4.14
N PHE A 11 13.27 11.18 2.94
CA PHE A 11 13.24 10.33 1.75
C PHE A 11 14.33 10.72 0.73
N PRO A 12 14.82 9.79 -0.10
CA PRO A 12 14.46 8.36 -0.07
C PRO A 12 15.04 7.66 1.17
N LYS A 13 14.30 6.69 1.68
CA LYS A 13 14.74 5.84 2.79
C LYS A 13 15.63 4.71 2.28
N VAL A 14 16.54 4.28 3.15
CA VAL A 14 17.35 3.08 2.91
C VAL A 14 16.74 1.93 3.70
N ARG A 15 16.45 0.83 3.01
CA ARG A 15 15.95 -0.39 3.64
C ARG A 15 17.05 -0.99 4.51
N PRO A 16 16.80 -1.25 5.81
CA PRO A 16 17.81 -1.87 6.68
C PRO A 16 18.24 -3.23 6.12
N GLU A 17 19.53 -3.53 6.13
CA GLU A 17 20.02 -4.82 5.68
C GLU A 17 19.55 -5.95 6.61
N LEU A 18 19.22 -7.11 6.01
CA LEU A 18 18.92 -8.32 6.76
C LEU A 18 20.23 -9.01 7.17
N PRO A 19 20.39 -9.34 8.47
CA PRO A 19 21.45 -10.24 8.90
C PRO A 19 21.38 -11.58 8.16
N GLU A 20 22.51 -12.25 7.99
CA GLU A 20 22.61 -13.50 7.22
C GLU A 20 21.60 -14.56 7.65
N ALA A 21 21.44 -14.75 8.98
CA ALA A 21 20.46 -15.70 9.54
C ALA A 21 19.00 -15.44 9.09
N TYR A 22 18.69 -14.23 8.68
CA TYR A 22 17.34 -13.86 8.22
C TYR A 22 17.17 -13.97 6.69
N ARG A 23 18.24 -13.89 5.90
CA ARG A 23 18.16 -13.82 4.42
C ARG A 23 17.49 -15.05 3.81
N ALA A 24 17.90 -16.24 4.24
CA ALA A 24 17.31 -17.50 3.74
C ALA A 24 15.85 -17.66 4.15
N ILE A 25 15.55 -17.33 5.42
CA ILE A 25 14.21 -17.39 5.99
C ILE A 25 13.31 -16.36 5.31
N TYR A 26 13.84 -15.16 5.04
CA TYR A 26 13.11 -14.09 4.38
C TYR A 26 12.65 -14.46 2.98
N ALA A 27 13.52 -15.04 2.17
CA ALA A 27 13.17 -15.47 0.80
C ALA A 27 12.00 -16.47 0.80
N GLU A 28 12.02 -17.45 1.71
CA GLU A 28 10.94 -18.43 1.88
C GLU A 28 9.66 -17.79 2.44
N HIS A 29 9.79 -16.95 3.48
CA HIS A 29 8.67 -16.25 4.11
C HIS A 29 7.98 -15.29 3.13
N TYR A 30 8.76 -14.53 2.38
CA TYR A 30 8.28 -13.60 1.35
C TYR A 30 7.50 -14.32 0.26
N ARG A 31 8.05 -15.44 -0.25
CA ARG A 31 7.37 -16.27 -1.24
C ARG A 31 6.04 -16.81 -0.72
N ARG A 32 6.00 -17.39 0.49
CA ARG A 32 4.79 -17.95 1.10
C ARG A 32 3.71 -16.90 1.37
N ASN A 33 4.10 -15.73 1.85
CA ASN A 33 3.14 -14.64 2.08
C ASN A 33 2.50 -14.18 0.78
N ARG A 34 3.28 -14.06 -0.29
CA ARG A 34 2.77 -13.65 -1.60
C ARG A 34 1.92 -14.72 -2.29
N GLU A 35 2.20 -15.99 -2.06
CA GLU A 35 1.39 -17.10 -2.55
C GLU A 35 0.09 -17.31 -1.73
N GLY A 36 -0.13 -16.53 -0.67
CA GLY A 36 -1.31 -16.65 0.19
C GLY A 36 -1.33 -17.92 1.03
N LEU A 37 -0.18 -18.56 1.22
CA LEU A 37 -0.03 -19.82 1.95
C LEU A 37 0.21 -19.63 3.46
N SER A 38 0.23 -18.39 3.94
CA SER A 38 0.32 -18.12 5.38
C SER A 38 -1.00 -18.46 6.05
N PRO A 39 -1.01 -19.26 7.13
CA PRO A 39 -2.21 -19.53 7.93
C PRO A 39 -2.55 -18.26 8.74
N ALA A 40 -3.21 -17.30 8.08
CA ALA A 40 -3.74 -16.15 8.78
C ALA A 40 -4.88 -16.60 9.69
N SER A 41 -4.90 -16.15 10.94
CA SER A 41 -6.04 -16.39 11.81
C SER A 41 -7.32 -15.81 11.18
N SER A 42 -8.48 -16.39 11.48
CA SER A 42 -9.76 -15.89 10.97
C SER A 42 -10.00 -14.42 11.32
N LEU A 43 -9.40 -13.94 12.41
CA LEU A 43 -9.46 -12.54 12.82
C LEU A 43 -8.58 -11.65 11.91
N SER A 44 -7.34 -12.05 11.60
CA SER A 44 -6.48 -11.26 10.71
C SER A 44 -7.05 -11.18 9.29
N GLN A 45 -7.66 -12.26 8.78
CA GLN A 45 -8.39 -12.25 7.50
C GLN A 45 -9.57 -11.26 7.50
N LYS A 46 -10.35 -11.22 8.60
CA LYS A 46 -11.45 -10.24 8.73
C LYS A 46 -10.96 -8.80 8.77
N MET A 47 -9.83 -8.57 9.42
CA MET A 47 -9.21 -7.25 9.54
C MET A 47 -8.64 -6.80 8.19
N GLU A 48 -7.97 -7.68 7.46
CA GLU A 48 -7.49 -7.42 6.10
C GLU A 48 -8.66 -7.16 5.14
N ALA A 49 -9.72 -7.97 5.22
CA ALA A 49 -10.94 -7.77 4.45
C ALA A 49 -11.61 -6.41 4.72
N TRP A 50 -11.45 -5.84 5.92
CA TRP A 50 -11.92 -4.49 6.22
C TRP A 50 -11.22 -3.44 5.33
N MET A 51 -9.88 -3.52 5.18
CA MET A 51 -9.13 -2.60 4.31
C MET A 51 -9.64 -2.69 2.86
N HIS A 52 -9.73 -3.90 2.32
CA HIS A 52 -10.21 -4.11 0.96
C HIS A 52 -11.61 -3.54 0.74
N ARG A 53 -12.57 -3.85 1.63
CA ARG A 53 -13.93 -3.30 1.56
C ARG A 53 -13.97 -1.79 1.68
N ARG A 54 -13.08 -1.22 2.50
CA ARG A 54 -13.04 0.23 2.68
C ARG A 54 -12.51 0.92 1.44
N VAL A 55 -11.48 0.37 0.81
CA VAL A 55 -10.95 0.87 -0.46
C VAL A 55 -11.96 0.73 -1.59
N ALA A 56 -12.64 -0.40 -1.70
CA ALA A 56 -13.60 -0.68 -2.78
C ALA A 56 -14.98 -0.02 -2.60
N ARG A 57 -15.31 0.55 -1.43
CA ARG A 57 -16.65 1.02 -1.10
C ARG A 57 -17.24 1.98 -2.13
N ASP A 58 -16.45 2.91 -2.63
CA ASP A 58 -16.91 3.90 -3.60
C ASP A 58 -17.25 3.29 -4.95
N ALA A 59 -16.54 2.25 -5.39
CA ALA A 59 -16.82 1.56 -6.63
C ALA A 59 -18.18 0.82 -6.59
N ALA A 60 -18.49 0.21 -5.44
CA ALA A 60 -19.79 -0.44 -5.23
C ALA A 60 -20.98 0.55 -5.22
N GLU A 61 -20.73 1.81 -4.88
CA GLU A 61 -21.73 2.89 -4.83
C GLU A 61 -21.90 3.61 -6.20
N ARG A 62 -20.99 3.42 -7.14
CA ARG A 62 -21.02 4.08 -8.46
C ARG A 62 -22.01 3.42 -9.41
N LYS A 63 -22.62 4.25 -10.27
CA LYS A 63 -23.53 3.81 -11.34
C LYS A 63 -22.82 3.56 -12.67
N THR A 64 -21.62 4.10 -12.84
CA THR A 64 -20.84 4.01 -14.08
C THR A 64 -19.49 3.39 -13.80
N PRO A 65 -18.97 2.54 -14.71
CA PRO A 65 -17.61 2.01 -14.62
C PRO A 65 -16.59 3.12 -14.50
N SER A 66 -15.52 2.89 -13.76
CA SER A 66 -14.39 3.80 -13.64
C SER A 66 -13.09 3.13 -14.10
N ARG A 67 -12.11 3.97 -14.44
CA ARG A 67 -10.75 3.50 -14.74
C ARG A 67 -9.96 3.48 -13.44
N THR A 68 -9.60 2.28 -13.00
CA THR A 68 -8.90 2.06 -11.74
C THR A 68 -7.48 1.56 -12.00
N LEU A 69 -6.51 2.12 -11.28
CA LEU A 69 -5.13 1.64 -11.20
C LEU A 69 -4.85 1.15 -9.79
N GLU A 70 -4.45 -0.11 -9.64
CA GLU A 70 -3.98 -0.64 -8.37
C GLU A 70 -2.45 -0.62 -8.29
N ILE A 71 -1.90 -0.02 -7.25
CA ILE A 71 -0.46 0.00 -6.96
C ILE A 71 -0.13 -1.12 -5.99
N GLY A 72 0.74 -2.07 -6.41
CA GLY A 72 1.14 -3.22 -5.61
C GLY A 72 0.07 -4.31 -5.56
N ALA A 73 -0.42 -4.73 -6.73
CA ALA A 73 -1.57 -5.63 -6.84
C ALA A 73 -1.34 -7.07 -6.37
N GLY A 74 -0.07 -7.49 -6.25
CA GLY A 74 0.28 -8.87 -5.86
C GLY A 74 -0.49 -9.91 -6.68
N ASN A 75 -1.17 -10.83 -6.01
CA ASN A 75 -1.98 -11.89 -6.61
C ASN A 75 -3.40 -11.47 -7.00
N LEU A 76 -3.67 -10.17 -7.14
CA LEU A 76 -4.98 -9.63 -7.46
C LEU A 76 -6.06 -9.95 -6.41
N ASN A 77 -5.70 -9.86 -5.13
CA ASN A 77 -6.65 -10.15 -4.05
C ASN A 77 -7.71 -9.05 -3.90
N HIS A 78 -7.36 -7.80 -4.22
CA HIS A 78 -8.29 -6.68 -4.10
C HIS A 78 -9.38 -6.71 -5.17
N VAL A 79 -9.09 -7.20 -6.34
CA VAL A 79 -10.05 -7.34 -7.46
C VAL A 79 -11.33 -8.09 -7.07
N LEU A 80 -11.29 -8.96 -6.04
CA LEU A 80 -12.48 -9.65 -5.52
C LEU A 80 -13.50 -8.71 -4.87
N TYR A 81 -13.08 -7.53 -4.48
CA TYR A 81 -13.93 -6.51 -3.83
C TYR A 81 -14.41 -5.45 -4.81
N GLU A 82 -13.86 -5.44 -6.03
CA GLU A 82 -14.21 -4.49 -7.07
C GLU A 82 -15.28 -5.05 -8.01
N PRO A 83 -16.21 -4.22 -8.53
CA PRO A 83 -17.18 -4.63 -9.52
C PRO A 83 -16.54 -5.17 -10.81
N ASP A 84 -17.17 -6.13 -11.47
CA ASP A 84 -16.69 -6.69 -12.74
C ASP A 84 -16.69 -5.69 -13.91
N SER A 85 -17.44 -4.61 -13.78
CA SER A 85 -17.56 -3.55 -14.79
C SER A 85 -16.40 -2.55 -14.80
N GLU A 86 -15.49 -2.60 -13.82
CA GLU A 86 -14.36 -1.68 -13.76
C GLU A 86 -13.32 -1.95 -14.86
N ILE A 87 -12.77 -0.87 -15.42
CA ILE A 87 -11.57 -0.95 -16.27
C ILE A 87 -10.37 -0.92 -15.33
N TYR A 88 -9.68 -2.04 -15.20
CA TYR A 88 -8.71 -2.26 -14.13
C TYR A 88 -7.31 -2.50 -14.68
N ASP A 89 -6.37 -1.64 -14.31
CA ASP A 89 -4.93 -1.78 -14.58
C ASP A 89 -4.19 -1.94 -13.25
N VAL A 90 -3.01 -2.56 -13.31
CA VAL A 90 -2.20 -2.80 -12.11
C VAL A 90 -0.74 -2.43 -12.31
N VAL A 91 -0.09 -2.02 -11.24
CA VAL A 91 1.37 -1.91 -11.14
C VAL A 91 1.85 -2.93 -10.11
N GLU A 92 2.71 -3.85 -10.55
CA GLU A 92 3.31 -4.87 -9.67
C GLU A 92 4.74 -5.19 -10.12
N ALA A 93 5.72 -4.97 -9.23
CA ALA A 93 7.13 -5.20 -9.54
C ALA A 93 7.43 -6.67 -9.90
N LEU A 94 6.74 -7.59 -9.23
CA LEU A 94 6.77 -9.04 -9.52
C LEU A 94 5.64 -9.40 -10.47
N ILE A 95 5.78 -9.02 -11.73
CA ILE A 95 4.75 -9.15 -12.76
C ILE A 95 4.20 -10.60 -12.91
N GLU A 96 4.97 -11.58 -12.50
CA GLU A 96 4.56 -12.99 -12.52
C GLU A 96 3.38 -13.29 -11.60
N LEU A 97 3.18 -12.46 -10.54
CA LEU A 97 2.07 -12.64 -9.60
C LEU A 97 0.72 -12.36 -10.25
N PRO A 98 0.45 -11.16 -10.79
CA PRO A 98 -0.81 -10.90 -11.49
C PRO A 98 -0.95 -11.74 -12.76
N GLU A 99 0.13 -12.02 -13.51
CA GLU A 99 0.06 -12.82 -14.73
C GLU A 99 -0.34 -14.27 -14.48
N LYS A 100 0.10 -14.88 -13.38
CA LYS A 100 -0.27 -16.26 -12.98
C LYS A 100 -1.55 -16.33 -12.15
N SER A 101 -2.12 -15.19 -11.77
CA SER A 101 -3.33 -15.15 -10.96
C SER A 101 -4.53 -15.75 -11.73
N PRO A 102 -5.38 -16.55 -11.09
CA PRO A 102 -6.63 -17.00 -11.69
C PRO A 102 -7.57 -15.83 -12.02
N ARG A 103 -7.28 -14.63 -11.51
CA ARG A 103 -8.03 -13.39 -11.74
C ARG A 103 -7.42 -12.51 -12.84
N ARG A 104 -6.43 -13.01 -13.57
CA ARG A 104 -5.76 -12.26 -14.66
C ARG A 104 -6.75 -11.68 -15.68
N HIS A 105 -7.82 -12.39 -15.94
CA HIS A 105 -8.88 -11.96 -16.86
C HIS A 105 -9.64 -10.69 -16.43
N ARG A 106 -9.53 -10.30 -15.15
CA ARG A 106 -10.15 -9.09 -14.58
C ARG A 106 -9.34 -7.82 -14.84
N ILE A 107 -8.09 -7.92 -15.27
CA ILE A 107 -7.23 -6.77 -15.50
C ILE A 107 -6.94 -6.57 -16.99
N ARG A 108 -6.90 -5.30 -17.40
CA ARG A 108 -6.56 -4.89 -18.77
C ARG A 108 -5.05 -4.94 -18.99
N HIS A 109 -4.30 -4.14 -18.21
CA HIS A 109 -2.85 -4.04 -18.30
C HIS A 109 -2.19 -4.31 -16.94
N ALA A 110 -1.00 -4.94 -16.98
CA ALA A 110 -0.10 -5.08 -15.85
C ALA A 110 1.24 -4.41 -16.20
N TYR A 111 1.64 -3.45 -15.38
CA TYR A 111 2.88 -2.70 -15.49
C TYR A 111 3.85 -3.14 -14.40
N ARG A 112 5.16 -3.18 -14.67
CA ARG A 112 6.18 -3.43 -13.64
C ARG A 112 6.39 -2.21 -12.75
N THR A 113 6.35 -1.04 -13.36
CA THR A 113 6.54 0.23 -12.68
C THR A 113 5.51 1.26 -13.13
N ILE A 114 5.24 2.24 -12.28
CA ILE A 114 4.35 3.36 -12.60
C ILE A 114 4.89 4.21 -13.78
N ASP A 115 6.20 4.15 -14.05
CA ASP A 115 6.84 4.90 -15.15
C ASP A 115 6.55 4.34 -16.54
N GLU A 116 6.05 3.11 -16.63
CA GLU A 116 5.62 2.52 -17.89
C GLU A 116 4.27 3.07 -18.37
N ILE A 117 3.52 3.74 -17.49
CA ILE A 117 2.21 4.29 -17.81
C ILE A 117 2.37 5.59 -18.58
N GLN A 118 1.99 5.58 -19.86
CA GLN A 118 2.05 6.74 -20.73
C GLN A 118 0.65 7.14 -21.22
N ASN A 119 0.35 8.44 -21.17
CA ASN A 119 -0.88 9.03 -21.72
C ASN A 119 -2.20 8.45 -21.16
N GLU A 120 -2.15 7.83 -19.99
CA GLU A 120 -3.32 7.29 -19.30
C GLU A 120 -3.70 8.19 -18.12
N LYS A 121 -5.00 8.25 -17.85
CA LYS A 121 -5.56 8.89 -16.66
C LYS A 121 -6.56 7.95 -16.01
N TYR A 122 -6.62 8.01 -14.68
CA TYR A 122 -7.44 7.13 -13.86
C TYR A 122 -8.40 7.94 -13.00
N ASP A 123 -9.64 7.48 -12.93
CA ASP A 123 -10.64 8.04 -12.02
C ASP A 123 -10.34 7.64 -10.57
N ARG A 124 -9.70 6.48 -10.42
CA ARG A 124 -9.32 5.91 -9.13
C ARG A 124 -7.90 5.35 -9.18
N ILE A 125 -7.13 5.63 -8.13
CA ILE A 125 -5.89 4.91 -7.85
C ILE A 125 -6.03 4.29 -6.48
N VAL A 126 -5.83 2.96 -6.38
CA VAL A 126 -6.00 2.21 -5.15
C VAL A 126 -4.69 1.54 -4.74
N SER A 127 -4.49 1.33 -3.44
CA SER A 127 -3.34 0.60 -2.91
C SER A 127 -3.68 0.01 -1.55
N ILE A 128 -3.30 -1.25 -1.32
CA ILE A 128 -3.63 -1.97 -0.10
C ILE A 128 -2.37 -2.64 0.46
N ALA A 129 -1.92 -2.20 1.65
CA ALA A 129 -0.76 -2.73 2.36
C ALA A 129 0.53 -2.73 1.51
N VAL A 130 0.84 -1.57 0.90
CA VAL A 130 2.00 -1.41 -0.01
C VAL A 130 2.83 -0.18 0.33
N PHE A 131 2.21 0.94 0.73
CA PHE A 131 2.91 2.22 0.93
C PHE A 131 3.93 2.18 2.07
N GLU A 132 3.78 1.28 3.01
CA GLU A 132 4.75 1.01 4.07
C GLU A 132 6.08 0.46 3.55
N HIS A 133 6.10 -0.09 2.33
CA HIS A 133 7.29 -0.71 1.72
C HIS A 133 8.10 0.22 0.82
N PHE A 134 7.57 1.36 0.37
CA PHE A 134 8.25 2.23 -0.59
C PHE A 134 9.37 3.06 0.04
N CYS A 135 10.60 2.86 -0.42
CA CYS A 135 11.74 3.69 0.01
C CYS A 135 11.62 5.13 -0.47
N ASP A 136 11.02 5.36 -1.63
CA ASP A 136 10.74 6.71 -2.16
C ASP A 136 9.24 6.94 -2.33
N LEU A 137 8.54 6.93 -1.20
CA LEU A 137 7.10 7.14 -1.15
C LEU A 137 6.64 8.49 -1.73
N PRO A 138 7.34 9.63 -1.49
CA PRO A 138 6.92 10.91 -2.07
C PRO A 138 6.88 10.91 -3.59
N VAL A 139 7.86 10.30 -4.26
CA VAL A 139 7.88 10.18 -5.73
C VAL A 139 6.70 9.33 -6.22
N THR A 140 6.44 8.20 -5.56
CA THR A 140 5.31 7.34 -5.92
C THR A 140 3.97 8.07 -5.78
N VAL A 141 3.75 8.78 -4.66
CA VAL A 141 2.51 9.54 -4.41
C VAL A 141 2.35 10.69 -5.41
N ALA A 142 3.44 11.40 -5.73
CA ALA A 142 3.43 12.45 -6.73
C ALA A 142 3.03 11.92 -8.13
N LYS A 143 3.60 10.79 -8.55
CA LYS A 143 3.24 10.11 -9.81
C LYS A 143 1.76 9.72 -9.82
N CYS A 144 1.27 9.12 -8.74
CA CYS A 144 -0.16 8.81 -8.60
C CYS A 144 -1.02 10.08 -8.77
N GLY A 145 -0.66 11.19 -8.10
CA GLY A 145 -1.37 12.45 -8.24
C GLY A 145 -1.42 12.95 -9.68
N LEU A 146 -0.31 12.81 -10.42
CA LEU A 146 -0.25 13.20 -11.83
C LEU A 146 -1.06 12.27 -12.76
N LEU A 147 -1.25 11.01 -12.40
CA LEU A 147 -2.06 10.06 -13.17
C LEU A 147 -3.56 10.16 -12.91
N LEU A 148 -4.00 10.90 -11.88
CA LEU A 148 -5.43 11.10 -11.65
C LEU A 148 -6.07 11.97 -12.74
N ALA A 149 -7.26 11.55 -13.16
CA ALA A 149 -8.16 12.36 -13.98
C ALA A 149 -8.74 13.53 -13.16
N SER A 150 -9.34 14.50 -13.84
CA SER A 150 -10.07 15.59 -13.16
C SER A 150 -11.19 15.01 -12.29
N GLY A 151 -11.21 15.37 -11.01
CA GLY A 151 -12.17 14.83 -10.04
C GLY A 151 -11.86 13.40 -9.58
N GLY A 152 -10.75 12.81 -10.03
CA GLY A 152 -10.28 11.50 -9.58
C GLY A 152 -9.82 11.49 -8.13
N GLN A 153 -9.70 10.29 -7.56
CA GLN A 153 -9.32 10.09 -6.16
C GLN A 153 -8.34 8.94 -5.97
N MET A 154 -7.51 9.04 -4.93
CA MET A 154 -6.65 7.95 -4.49
C MET A 154 -7.18 7.38 -3.17
N ARG A 155 -7.24 6.04 -3.06
CA ARG A 155 -7.80 5.33 -1.92
C ARG A 155 -6.81 4.28 -1.43
N ILE A 156 -6.40 4.39 -0.19
CA ILE A 156 -5.26 3.65 0.34
C ILE A 156 -5.65 2.99 1.66
N GLY A 157 -5.42 1.69 1.76
CA GLY A 157 -5.46 0.93 3.00
C GLY A 157 -4.05 0.57 3.46
N ILE A 158 -3.69 0.89 4.69
CA ILE A 158 -2.38 0.56 5.26
C ILE A 158 -2.49 -0.05 6.65
N PRO A 159 -1.51 -0.89 7.06
CA PRO A 159 -1.36 -1.24 8.46
C PRO A 159 -0.99 0.01 9.28
N SER A 160 -1.40 0.04 10.55
CA SER A 160 -1.08 1.16 11.46
C SER A 160 0.36 1.08 11.96
N GLU A 161 1.33 0.94 11.04
CA GLU A 161 2.74 0.79 11.37
C GLU A 161 3.24 1.97 12.22
N GLY A 162 4.02 1.65 13.25
CA GLY A 162 4.49 2.62 14.23
C GLY A 162 3.54 2.86 15.42
N THR A 163 2.33 2.25 15.43
CA THR A 163 1.41 2.33 16.60
C THR A 163 1.65 1.20 17.60
N ILE A 164 1.24 1.44 18.84
CA ILE A 164 1.38 0.45 19.93
C ILE A 164 0.50 -0.78 19.63
N LEU A 165 -0.75 -0.56 19.23
CA LEU A 165 -1.71 -1.64 19.02
C LEU A 165 -1.29 -2.56 17.86
N TRP A 166 -0.80 -1.99 16.76
CA TRP A 166 -0.24 -2.75 15.64
C TRP A 166 0.94 -3.62 16.09
N ARG A 167 1.87 -3.02 16.86
CA ARG A 167 3.07 -3.72 17.35
C ARG A 167 2.74 -4.86 18.30
N ILE A 168 1.75 -4.69 19.19
CA ILE A 168 1.24 -5.75 20.06
C ILE A 168 0.55 -6.83 19.20
N GLY A 169 -0.27 -6.44 18.23
CA GLY A 169 -1.00 -7.38 17.36
C GLY A 169 -0.09 -8.38 16.68
N TRP A 170 0.87 -7.91 15.87
CA TRP A 170 1.79 -8.83 15.18
C TRP A 170 2.77 -9.50 16.14
N GLY A 171 3.15 -8.83 17.25
CA GLY A 171 4.06 -9.39 18.27
C GLY A 171 3.49 -10.63 18.94
N LEU A 172 2.21 -10.60 19.32
CA LEU A 172 1.51 -11.72 19.96
C LEU A 172 1.02 -12.82 19.00
N THR A 173 1.06 -12.56 17.69
CA THR A 173 0.63 -13.53 16.68
C THR A 173 1.84 -14.02 15.86
N THR A 174 2.09 -13.42 14.72
CA THR A 174 3.17 -13.78 13.78
C THR A 174 4.56 -13.75 14.45
N GLY A 175 4.80 -12.80 15.35
CA GLY A 175 6.06 -12.66 16.05
C GLY A 175 6.36 -13.83 16.99
N MET A 176 5.36 -14.32 17.73
CA MET A 176 5.51 -15.51 18.60
C MET A 176 5.69 -16.79 17.77
N GLU A 177 4.88 -16.96 16.70
CA GLU A 177 5.01 -18.11 15.79
C GLU A 177 6.39 -18.13 15.14
N PHE A 178 6.86 -16.99 14.62
CA PHE A 178 8.16 -16.86 13.99
C PHE A 178 9.29 -17.19 14.96
N ARG A 179 9.21 -16.68 16.19
CA ARG A 179 10.20 -16.99 17.25
C ARG A 179 10.22 -18.47 17.61
N ALA A 180 9.05 -19.09 17.74
CA ALA A 180 8.94 -20.52 18.05
C ALA A 180 9.53 -21.39 16.94
N ARG A 181 9.34 -20.98 15.65
CA ARG A 181 9.79 -21.75 14.48
C ARG A 181 11.28 -21.55 14.18
N HIS A 182 11.80 -20.35 14.33
CA HIS A 182 13.13 -19.96 13.85
C HIS A 182 14.10 -19.54 14.97
N GLY A 183 13.63 -19.37 16.21
CA GLY A 183 14.44 -18.85 17.32
C GLY A 183 14.85 -17.37 17.17
N LEU A 184 14.30 -16.65 16.18
CA LEU A 184 14.70 -15.31 15.77
C LEU A 184 13.62 -14.27 16.10
N ASN A 185 14.02 -12.98 16.12
CA ASN A 185 13.12 -11.87 16.40
C ASN A 185 12.45 -11.35 15.12
N TYR A 186 11.13 -11.53 15.03
CA TYR A 186 10.34 -11.08 13.87
C TYR A 186 10.44 -9.57 13.60
N SER A 187 10.71 -8.73 14.61
CA SER A 187 10.83 -7.29 14.43
C SER A 187 11.96 -6.86 13.48
N VAL A 188 12.94 -7.74 13.24
CA VAL A 188 14.02 -7.50 12.27
C VAL A 188 13.46 -7.54 10.85
N LEU A 189 12.61 -8.53 10.54
CA LEU A 189 11.90 -8.62 9.25
C LEU A 189 10.94 -7.45 9.08
N MET A 190 10.15 -7.13 10.12
CA MET A 190 9.20 -6.01 10.06
C MET A 190 9.89 -4.67 9.75
N ARG A 191 11.06 -4.38 10.34
CA ARG A 191 11.82 -3.16 10.04
C ARG A 191 12.45 -3.16 8.66
N HIS A 192 12.79 -4.34 8.13
CA HIS A 192 13.25 -4.47 6.75
C HIS A 192 12.13 -4.23 5.75
N GLU A 193 10.95 -4.79 5.99
CA GLU A 193 9.80 -4.68 5.10
C GLU A 193 9.13 -3.30 5.19
N HIS A 194 8.80 -2.87 6.40
CA HIS A 194 8.02 -1.67 6.65
C HIS A 194 8.94 -0.50 6.97
N VAL A 195 9.35 0.21 5.93
CA VAL A 195 10.23 1.38 6.06
C VAL A 195 9.46 2.66 6.42
N ASN A 196 8.13 2.69 6.20
CA ASN A 196 7.29 3.85 6.48
C ASN A 196 6.26 3.56 7.57
N THR A 197 6.14 4.49 8.51
CA THR A 197 5.06 4.48 9.50
C THR A 197 3.78 5.08 8.92
N ALA A 198 2.63 4.74 9.50
CA ALA A 198 1.34 5.32 9.12
C ALA A 198 1.32 6.86 9.20
N LYS A 199 2.05 7.45 10.17
CA LYS A 199 2.17 8.90 10.33
C LYS A 199 2.98 9.55 9.20
N GLU A 200 4.05 8.90 8.75
CA GLU A 200 4.83 9.39 7.61
C GLU A 200 4.03 9.29 6.33
N ILE A 201 3.34 8.18 6.10
CA ILE A 201 2.45 8.00 4.95
C ILE A 201 1.38 9.10 4.94
N GLU A 202 0.67 9.32 6.04
CA GLU A 202 -0.30 10.41 6.15
C GLU A 202 0.33 11.78 5.85
N GLY A 203 1.53 12.04 6.35
CA GLY A 203 2.23 13.31 6.10
C GLY A 203 2.55 13.53 4.62
N VAL A 204 2.98 12.48 3.90
CA VAL A 204 3.23 12.53 2.46
C VAL A 204 1.92 12.74 1.69
N LEU A 205 0.85 12.02 2.05
CA LEU A 205 -0.46 12.20 1.41
C LEU A 205 -0.97 13.62 1.55
N ARG A 206 -0.95 14.19 2.76
CA ARG A 206 -1.38 15.57 3.05
C ARG A 206 -0.49 16.65 2.42
N PHE A 207 0.72 16.30 2.03
CA PHE A 207 1.58 17.22 1.27
C PHE A 207 1.12 17.33 -0.20
N PHE A 208 0.75 16.21 -0.83
CA PHE A 208 0.40 16.16 -2.24
C PHE A 208 -1.09 16.34 -2.54
N PHE A 209 -1.97 16.14 -1.55
CA PHE A 209 -3.41 16.25 -1.71
C PHE A 209 -4.01 17.28 -0.75
N ARG A 210 -4.97 18.08 -1.25
CA ARG A 210 -5.62 19.14 -0.45
C ARG A 210 -6.73 18.58 0.44
N ASP A 211 -7.48 17.59 -0.02
CA ASP A 211 -8.49 16.88 0.77
C ASP A 211 -8.01 15.44 1.07
N VAL A 212 -7.69 15.17 2.33
CA VAL A 212 -7.28 13.85 2.82
C VAL A 212 -8.15 13.48 4.00
N ARG A 213 -9.05 12.52 3.80
CA ARG A 213 -9.92 11.93 4.82
C ARG A 213 -9.31 10.65 5.33
N ARG A 214 -9.41 10.41 6.63
CA ARG A 214 -8.90 9.20 7.28
C ARG A 214 -10.00 8.48 8.04
N GLU A 215 -10.00 7.16 7.94
CA GLU A 215 -10.76 6.26 8.79
C GLU A 215 -9.84 5.21 9.40
N VAL A 216 -10.20 4.65 10.54
CA VAL A 216 -9.36 3.68 11.25
C VAL A 216 -10.15 2.44 11.65
N LEU A 217 -9.49 1.28 11.63
CA LEU A 217 -9.95 0.08 12.31
C LEU A 217 -9.37 0.07 13.72
N GLY A 218 -10.09 0.67 14.66
CA GLY A 218 -9.66 0.89 16.03
C GLY A 218 -10.41 2.05 16.66
N LEU A 219 -9.94 2.52 17.81
CA LEU A 219 -10.56 3.63 18.55
C LEU A 219 -10.10 5.00 18.04
N MET A 220 -8.83 5.11 17.72
CA MET A 220 -8.19 6.34 17.25
C MET A 220 -6.92 5.96 16.47
N PRO A 221 -6.30 6.87 15.68
CA PRO A 221 -5.14 6.54 14.87
C PRO A 221 -3.98 5.88 15.62
N ALA A 222 -3.70 6.33 16.84
CA ALA A 222 -2.64 5.75 17.68
C ALA A 222 -3.03 4.37 18.26
N LEU A 223 -4.32 4.05 18.30
CA LEU A 223 -4.90 2.82 18.80
C LEU A 223 -5.72 2.14 17.69
N SER A 224 -5.08 1.86 16.57
CA SER A 224 -5.69 1.19 15.42
C SER A 224 -4.81 0.08 14.88
N PHE A 225 -5.42 -0.89 14.21
CA PHE A 225 -4.73 -1.94 13.47
C PHE A 225 -4.49 -1.56 12.00
N TYR A 226 -5.48 -0.89 11.39
CA TYR A 226 -5.41 -0.44 10.00
C TYR A 226 -5.96 0.97 9.87
N GLN A 227 -5.46 1.68 8.87
CA GLN A 227 -5.94 3.00 8.50
C GLN A 227 -6.29 3.01 7.01
N PHE A 228 -7.34 3.72 6.69
CA PHE A 228 -7.79 3.99 5.34
C PHE A 228 -7.70 5.49 5.07
N PHE A 229 -7.22 5.86 3.89
CA PHE A 229 -7.16 7.25 3.42
C PHE A 229 -7.89 7.38 2.09
N GLU A 230 -8.71 8.40 1.99
CA GLU A 230 -9.28 8.90 0.74
C GLU A 230 -8.64 10.26 0.46
N CYS A 231 -7.97 10.39 -0.69
CA CYS A 231 -7.23 11.58 -1.08
C CYS A 231 -7.83 12.13 -2.37
N ARG A 232 -8.17 13.40 -2.37
CA ARG A 232 -8.74 14.15 -3.50
C ARG A 232 -7.98 15.45 -3.72
N GLU A 233 -8.20 16.08 -4.87
CA GLU A 233 -7.60 17.37 -5.22
C GLU A 233 -6.06 17.33 -5.13
N PRO A 234 -5.40 16.55 -6.02
CA PRO A 234 -3.93 16.56 -6.05
C PRO A 234 -3.40 17.95 -6.34
N ASP A 235 -2.39 18.38 -5.60
CA ASP A 235 -1.64 19.59 -5.89
C ASP A 235 -0.63 19.32 -7.01
N PHE A 236 -1.08 19.50 -8.25
CA PHE A 236 -0.28 19.21 -9.44
C PHE A 236 1.08 19.93 -9.44
N GLN A 237 1.13 21.14 -8.90
CA GLN A 237 2.38 21.90 -8.81
C GLN A 237 3.40 21.22 -7.91
N ARG A 238 2.95 20.73 -6.75
CA ARG A 238 3.81 19.96 -5.84
C ARG A 238 4.17 18.60 -6.43
N CYS A 239 3.23 17.93 -7.07
CA CYS A 239 3.49 16.64 -7.73
C CYS A 239 4.56 16.80 -8.82
N GLN A 240 4.49 17.84 -9.66
CA GLN A 240 5.48 18.12 -10.70
C GLN A 240 6.84 18.48 -10.11
N GLY A 241 6.89 19.33 -9.07
CA GLY A 241 8.12 19.84 -8.46
C GLY A 241 9.00 18.78 -7.79
N VAL A 242 8.50 17.56 -7.57
CA VAL A 242 9.31 16.43 -7.07
C VAL A 242 10.27 15.95 -8.15
N PHE A 243 9.88 15.97 -9.42
CA PHE A 243 10.71 15.50 -10.54
C PHE A 243 11.81 16.49 -10.89
N ASP A 244 11.60 17.79 -10.65
CA ASP A 244 12.59 18.83 -10.91
C ASP A 244 13.77 18.77 -9.92
N ARG A 245 13.56 18.13 -8.75
CA ARG A 245 14.60 17.95 -7.72
C ARG A 245 15.43 16.67 -7.89
N THR A 246 14.99 15.73 -8.70
CA THR A 246 15.65 14.45 -8.95
C THR A 246 16.47 14.43 -10.25
N ARG A 247 16.46 15.53 -10.98
CA ARG A 247 17.35 15.82 -12.11
C ARG A 247 18.53 16.69 -11.68
#